data_d8bb144c0e6277e7a65152602071d103
#
_entry.id   d8bb144c0e6277e7a65152602071d103
#
_cell.length_a   1.000
_cell.length_b   1.000
_cell.length_c   1.000
_cell.angle_alpha   90.00
_cell.angle_beta   90.00
_cell.angle_gamma   90.00
#
_symmetry.space_group_name_H-M   'P 1'
#
loop_
_entity.id
_entity.type
_entity.pdbx_description
1 polymer ?
#
loop_
_entity_poly.entity_id
_entity_poly.type
_entity_poly.pdbx_seq_one_letter_code
_entity_poly.pdbx_strand_id
1 'polypeptide(L)'
;MKKSFILFILVSFSIFAERIVGTDKLEYNQKTQLYHYGNEKEPFTGIEKAYYEDKSLKYELPYKNGKFDGKSKEYYPNGKLESESFYVNGKLNGKSIEYYKNGNLKSDGNYKDGKRDGLTKTYFEDGTIRSEIYYKNGELDGLAKEYYGNGQVYIQENYKNGELDGESLNFYKDGKLKGRELYKNGKLIKN
;
A
#
# COMPACT_ATOMS: atom_id res chain seq x y z
N MET A 1 49.42 -30.13 -30.06
CA MET A 1 49.29 -29.34 -28.85
C MET A 1 48.14 -28.34 -29.08
N LYS A 2 46.95 -28.64 -28.56
CA LYS A 2 45.79 -27.75 -28.63
C LYS A 2 45.84 -26.76 -27.48
N LYS A 3 46.01 -25.46 -27.75
CA LYS A 3 45.90 -24.39 -26.76
C LYS A 3 44.43 -24.12 -26.51
N SER A 4 43.94 -24.47 -25.33
CA SER A 4 42.63 -24.13 -24.83
C SER A 4 42.62 -22.67 -24.38
N PHE A 5 41.90 -21.80 -25.07
CA PHE A 5 41.67 -20.42 -24.63
C PHE A 5 40.52 -20.46 -23.62
N ILE A 6 40.81 -20.28 -22.36
CA ILE A 6 39.80 -20.03 -21.32
C ILE A 6 39.42 -18.55 -21.40
N LEU A 7 38.25 -18.29 -21.93
CA LEU A 7 37.64 -16.96 -21.94
C LEU A 7 37.12 -16.65 -20.52
N PHE A 8 37.88 -15.86 -19.76
CA PHE A 8 37.39 -15.28 -18.51
C PHE A 8 36.35 -14.21 -18.86
N ILE A 9 35.05 -14.53 -18.70
CA ILE A 9 33.99 -13.52 -18.69
C ILE A 9 34.11 -12.82 -17.33
N LEU A 10 34.76 -11.66 -17.30
CA LEU A 10 34.67 -10.70 -16.20
C LEU A 10 33.22 -10.16 -16.15
N VAL A 11 32.37 -10.79 -15.37
CA VAL A 11 31.13 -10.19 -14.95
C VAL A 11 31.48 -9.06 -13.98
N SER A 12 31.63 -7.86 -14.49
CA SER A 12 31.71 -6.67 -13.65
C SER A 12 30.38 -6.50 -12.94
N PHE A 13 30.27 -7.00 -11.71
CA PHE A 13 29.27 -6.51 -10.76
C PHE A 13 29.65 -5.06 -10.44
N SER A 14 29.16 -4.11 -11.22
CA SER A 14 29.11 -2.73 -10.79
C SER A 14 28.13 -2.70 -9.63
N ILE A 15 28.64 -2.71 -8.41
CA ILE A 15 27.90 -2.28 -7.21
C ILE A 15 27.66 -0.79 -7.46
N PHE A 16 26.54 -0.44 -8.11
CA PHE A 16 26.10 0.94 -8.14
C PHE A 16 25.74 1.28 -6.69
N ALA A 17 26.57 2.09 -6.05
CA ALA A 17 26.20 2.70 -4.78
C ALA A 17 24.85 3.39 -4.99
N GLU A 18 23.87 3.03 -4.16
CA GLU A 18 22.52 3.58 -4.26
C GLU A 18 22.58 5.10 -4.09
N ARG A 19 22.13 5.85 -5.08
CA ARG A 19 22.16 7.30 -5.07
C ARG A 19 21.07 7.83 -4.14
N ILE A 20 21.48 8.53 -3.08
CA ILE A 20 20.57 9.17 -2.11
C ILE A 20 20.60 10.67 -2.36
N VAL A 21 19.44 11.28 -2.48
CA VAL A 21 19.26 12.71 -2.72
C VAL A 21 18.25 13.33 -1.75
N GLY A 22 18.39 14.65 -1.53
CA GLY A 22 17.35 15.45 -0.86
C GLY A 22 16.27 15.89 -1.85
N THR A 23 15.22 16.49 -1.32
CA THR A 23 14.03 16.93 -2.08
C THR A 23 14.25 18.18 -2.91
N ASP A 24 15.29 18.95 -2.62
CA ASP A 24 15.52 20.31 -3.14
C ASP A 24 15.76 20.40 -4.65
N LYS A 25 16.14 19.30 -5.29
CA LYS A 25 16.46 19.24 -6.72
C LYS A 25 15.71 18.16 -7.50
N LEU A 26 14.79 17.45 -6.86
CA LEU A 26 14.00 16.44 -7.55
C LEU A 26 12.74 17.09 -8.14
N GLU A 27 12.62 17.09 -9.46
CA GLU A 27 11.58 17.77 -10.21
C GLU A 27 10.76 16.80 -11.04
N TYR A 28 9.43 16.96 -11.00
CA TYR A 28 8.52 16.19 -11.84
C TYR A 28 8.29 16.88 -13.17
N ASN A 29 8.67 16.23 -14.25
CA ASN A 29 8.44 16.72 -15.61
C ASN A 29 7.05 16.26 -16.10
N GLN A 30 6.11 17.20 -16.20
CA GLN A 30 4.74 16.93 -16.62
C GLN A 30 4.62 16.33 -18.03
N LYS A 31 5.54 16.69 -18.95
CA LYS A 31 5.51 16.22 -20.33
C LYS A 31 5.92 14.76 -20.46
N THR A 32 6.96 14.34 -19.71
CA THR A 32 7.45 12.95 -19.72
C THR A 32 6.79 12.10 -18.65
N GLN A 33 6.15 12.72 -17.64
CA GLN A 33 5.60 12.07 -16.44
C GLN A 33 6.67 11.34 -15.62
N LEU A 34 7.90 11.87 -15.61
CA LEU A 34 9.05 11.30 -14.93
C LEU A 34 9.70 12.31 -13.98
N TYR A 35 10.31 11.81 -12.92
CA TYR A 35 11.14 12.60 -12.02
C TYR A 35 12.58 12.68 -12.54
N HIS A 36 13.16 13.87 -12.47
CA HIS A 36 14.54 14.18 -12.83
C HIS A 36 15.22 14.90 -11.67
N TYR A 37 16.54 14.76 -11.54
CA TYR A 37 17.30 15.42 -10.51
C TYR A 37 18.05 16.63 -11.09
N GLY A 38 17.63 17.85 -10.71
CA GLY A 38 18.17 19.10 -11.25
C GLY A 38 18.02 19.15 -12.78
N ASN A 39 19.10 19.51 -13.46
CA ASN A 39 19.11 19.64 -14.92
C ASN A 39 19.51 18.34 -15.66
N GLU A 40 19.45 17.19 -14.99
CA GLU A 40 19.82 15.91 -15.63
C GLU A 40 18.81 15.55 -16.73
N LYS A 41 19.32 15.10 -17.88
CA LYS A 41 18.47 14.65 -18.99
C LYS A 41 17.84 13.28 -18.72
N GLU A 42 18.60 12.42 -18.06
CA GLU A 42 18.13 11.07 -17.72
C GLU A 42 17.17 11.12 -16.52
N PRO A 43 16.12 10.31 -16.53
CA PRO A 43 15.22 10.17 -15.39
C PRO A 43 15.94 9.65 -14.14
N PHE A 44 15.54 10.16 -12.98
CA PHE A 44 16.19 9.85 -11.71
C PHE A 44 16.05 8.35 -11.34
N THR A 45 17.16 7.77 -10.89
CA THR A 45 17.21 6.46 -10.25
C THR A 45 17.99 6.59 -8.95
N GLY A 46 17.38 6.20 -7.82
CA GLY A 46 17.96 6.35 -6.49
C GLY A 46 16.88 6.46 -5.40
N ILE A 47 17.25 6.94 -4.23
CA ILE A 47 16.35 7.18 -3.11
C ILE A 47 16.28 8.69 -2.83
N GLU A 48 15.08 9.22 -2.78
CA GLU A 48 14.80 10.53 -2.21
C GLU A 48 14.56 10.40 -0.71
N LYS A 49 15.23 11.25 0.08
CA LYS A 49 15.01 11.37 1.52
C LYS A 49 14.62 12.79 1.90
N ALA A 50 13.61 12.91 2.74
CA ALA A 50 13.26 14.16 3.40
C ALA A 50 13.40 14.02 4.90
N TYR A 51 13.59 15.17 5.55
CA TYR A 51 13.75 15.26 6.99
C TYR A 51 12.81 16.32 7.55
N TYR A 52 12.40 16.16 8.78
CA TYR A 52 11.72 17.18 9.55
C TYR A 52 12.70 18.28 9.97
N GLU A 53 12.19 19.39 10.54
CA GLU A 53 13.02 20.52 11.01
C GLU A 53 14.04 20.09 12.08
N ASP A 54 13.68 19.09 12.91
CA ASP A 54 14.56 18.49 13.93
C ASP A 54 15.58 17.50 13.36
N LYS A 55 15.65 17.36 12.02
CA LYS A 55 16.51 16.44 11.28
C LYS A 55 16.15 14.94 11.44
N SER A 56 15.05 14.59 12.07
CA SER A 56 14.53 13.24 12.02
C SER A 56 14.05 12.90 10.61
N LEU A 57 14.19 11.64 10.21
CA LEU A 57 13.79 11.18 8.87
C LEU A 57 12.27 11.26 8.73
N LYS A 58 11.81 11.90 7.63
CA LYS A 58 10.39 12.04 7.31
C LYS A 58 9.94 10.98 6.32
N TYR A 59 10.71 10.73 5.25
CA TYR A 59 10.42 9.67 4.31
C TYR A 59 11.65 9.20 3.52
N GLU A 60 11.53 8.01 2.95
CA GLU A 60 12.42 7.40 1.97
C GLU A 60 11.58 6.91 0.79
N LEU A 61 11.82 7.47 -0.39
CA LEU A 61 11.09 7.16 -1.61
C LEU A 61 12.06 6.64 -2.68
N PRO A 62 11.99 5.35 -3.05
CA PRO A 62 12.83 4.79 -4.08
C PRO A 62 12.28 5.10 -5.47
N TYR A 63 13.19 5.42 -6.39
CA TYR A 63 12.89 5.68 -7.80
C TYR A 63 13.74 4.81 -8.72
N LYS A 64 13.15 4.40 -9.82
CA LYS A 64 13.81 3.77 -10.94
C LYS A 64 13.30 4.38 -12.24
N ASN A 65 14.24 4.92 -13.05
CA ASN A 65 13.90 5.57 -14.30
C ASN A 65 12.78 6.63 -14.16
N GLY A 66 12.87 7.48 -13.11
CA GLY A 66 11.97 8.58 -12.85
C GLY A 66 10.59 8.20 -12.31
N LYS A 67 10.38 6.95 -11.87
CA LYS A 67 9.13 6.47 -11.28
C LYS A 67 9.38 5.85 -9.93
N PHE A 68 8.39 5.92 -9.02
CA PHE A 68 8.44 5.15 -7.79
C PHE A 68 8.61 3.66 -8.08
N ASP A 69 9.63 3.04 -7.52
CA ASP A 69 9.91 1.61 -7.73
C ASP A 69 10.67 1.05 -6.53
N GLY A 70 10.04 0.15 -5.80
CA GLY A 70 10.55 -0.42 -4.56
C GLY A 70 9.69 -0.07 -3.35
N LYS A 71 10.28 -0.20 -2.16
CA LYS A 71 9.65 -0.01 -0.87
C LYS A 71 9.79 1.44 -0.41
N SER A 72 8.69 2.20 -0.36
CA SER A 72 8.62 3.51 0.27
C SER A 72 8.35 3.39 1.75
N LYS A 73 8.86 4.33 2.53
CA LYS A 73 8.61 4.46 3.97
C LYS A 73 8.38 5.91 4.34
N GLU A 74 7.41 6.14 5.20
CA GLU A 74 7.15 7.44 5.81
C GLU A 74 7.16 7.30 7.33
N TYR A 75 7.59 8.36 8.02
CA TYR A 75 7.78 8.35 9.46
C TYR A 75 7.09 9.53 10.11
N TYR A 76 6.53 9.33 11.27
CA TYR A 76 6.06 10.40 12.15
C TYR A 76 7.22 11.23 12.71
N PRO A 77 6.98 12.48 13.17
CA PRO A 77 8.02 13.28 13.84
C PRO A 77 8.64 12.63 15.07
N ASN A 78 7.96 11.67 15.71
CA ASN A 78 8.50 10.89 16.82
C ASN A 78 9.40 9.71 16.38
N GLY A 79 9.73 9.62 15.09
CA GLY A 79 10.58 8.59 14.50
C GLY A 79 9.93 7.23 14.28
N LYS A 80 8.67 7.03 14.70
CA LYS A 80 7.94 5.79 14.41
C LYS A 80 7.50 5.74 12.96
N LEU A 81 7.48 4.54 12.40
CA LEU A 81 6.97 4.30 11.04
C LEU A 81 5.49 4.71 10.96
N GLU A 82 5.15 5.53 9.97
CA GLU A 82 3.78 5.95 9.65
C GLU A 82 3.20 5.08 8.55
N SER A 83 3.97 4.84 7.48
CA SER A 83 3.54 3.96 6.38
C SER A 83 4.71 3.24 5.71
N GLU A 84 4.39 2.08 5.15
CA GLU A 84 5.27 1.31 4.28
C GLU A 84 4.45 0.80 3.09
N SER A 85 4.91 1.10 1.87
CA SER A 85 4.20 0.71 0.65
C SER A 85 5.18 0.24 -0.41
N PHE A 86 4.74 -0.71 -1.24
CA PHE A 86 5.56 -1.22 -2.33
C PHE A 86 5.05 -0.72 -3.68
N TYR A 87 5.97 -0.16 -4.49
CA TYR A 87 5.69 0.38 -5.82
C TYR A 87 6.42 -0.38 -6.91
N VAL A 88 5.79 -0.49 -8.07
CA VAL A 88 6.39 -0.99 -9.31
C VAL A 88 5.98 -0.03 -10.44
N ASN A 89 6.98 0.54 -11.11
CA ASN A 89 6.74 1.47 -12.23
C ASN A 89 5.73 2.60 -11.90
N GLY A 90 5.82 3.20 -10.71
CA GLY A 90 4.98 4.31 -10.26
C GLY A 90 3.61 3.92 -9.72
N LYS A 91 3.28 2.62 -9.65
CA LYS A 91 2.01 2.14 -9.13
C LYS A 91 2.19 1.30 -7.87
N LEU A 92 1.29 1.46 -6.90
CA LEU A 92 1.23 0.55 -5.76
C LEU A 92 1.04 -0.88 -6.27
N ASN A 93 1.92 -1.79 -5.84
CA ASN A 93 1.90 -3.19 -6.27
C ASN A 93 2.47 -4.09 -5.18
N GLY A 94 1.62 -4.71 -4.41
CA GLY A 94 1.98 -5.48 -3.23
C GLY A 94 1.36 -4.89 -1.97
N LYS A 95 2.03 -5.07 -0.86
CA LYS A 95 1.54 -4.67 0.46
C LYS A 95 1.68 -3.18 0.70
N SER A 96 0.66 -2.58 1.35
CA SER A 96 0.70 -1.23 1.90
C SER A 96 0.18 -1.28 3.34
N ILE A 97 0.99 -0.80 4.27
CA ILE A 97 0.74 -0.84 5.70
C ILE A 97 0.80 0.58 6.24
N GLU A 98 -0.16 0.94 7.08
CA GLU A 98 -0.16 2.20 7.83
C GLU A 98 -0.20 1.93 9.33
N TYR A 99 0.40 2.80 10.10
CA TYR A 99 0.46 2.74 11.55
C TYR A 99 -0.07 4.03 12.18
N TYR A 100 -0.59 3.95 13.37
CA TYR A 100 -0.88 5.10 14.23
C TYR A 100 0.39 5.67 14.88
N LYS A 101 0.33 6.91 15.38
CA LYS A 101 1.46 7.55 16.09
C LYS A 101 1.94 6.78 17.32
N ASN A 102 1.07 5.98 17.95
CA ASN A 102 1.44 5.09 19.05
C ASN A 102 2.23 3.85 18.58
N GLY A 103 2.25 3.56 17.26
CA GLY A 103 2.90 2.43 16.60
C GLY A 103 2.00 1.22 16.38
N ASN A 104 0.74 1.27 16.80
CA ASN A 104 -0.23 0.22 16.49
C ASN A 104 -0.61 0.25 15.00
N LEU A 105 -0.93 -0.91 14.46
CA LEU A 105 -1.35 -1.07 13.08
C LEU A 105 -2.67 -0.30 12.85
N LYS A 106 -2.72 0.50 11.78
CA LYS A 106 -3.91 1.26 11.35
C LYS A 106 -4.60 0.62 10.16
N SER A 107 -3.81 0.21 9.16
CA SER A 107 -4.32 -0.51 7.99
C SER A 107 -3.28 -1.47 7.41
N ASP A 108 -3.75 -2.53 6.80
CA ASP A 108 -2.96 -3.53 6.07
C ASP A 108 -3.75 -3.96 4.84
N GLY A 109 -3.30 -3.56 3.66
CA GLY A 109 -3.96 -3.84 2.41
C GLY A 109 -3.01 -4.33 1.32
N ASN A 110 -3.57 -5.02 0.35
CA ASN A 110 -2.83 -5.46 -0.84
C ASN A 110 -3.30 -4.69 -2.06
N TYR A 111 -2.34 -4.39 -2.95
CA TYR A 111 -2.56 -3.63 -4.17
C TYR A 111 -1.98 -4.36 -5.38
N LYS A 112 -2.63 -4.18 -6.51
CA LYS A 112 -2.17 -4.63 -7.82
C LYS A 112 -2.42 -3.52 -8.83
N ASP A 113 -1.36 -3.08 -9.52
CA ASP A 113 -1.43 -2.01 -10.54
C ASP A 113 -2.11 -0.72 -10.04
N GLY A 114 -1.91 -0.36 -8.75
CA GLY A 114 -2.47 0.84 -8.11
C GLY A 114 -3.88 0.67 -7.56
N LYS A 115 -4.49 -0.51 -7.69
CA LYS A 115 -5.84 -0.81 -7.20
C LYS A 115 -5.79 -1.80 -6.04
N ARG A 116 -6.69 -1.64 -5.05
CA ARG A 116 -6.82 -2.65 -3.99
C ARG A 116 -7.19 -4.01 -4.58
N ASP A 117 -6.47 -5.07 -4.16
CA ASP A 117 -6.69 -6.43 -4.66
C ASP A 117 -6.38 -7.43 -3.54
N GLY A 118 -7.40 -8.10 -3.03
CA GLY A 118 -7.33 -8.99 -1.87
C GLY A 118 -7.89 -8.38 -0.59
N LEU A 119 -7.58 -9.00 0.54
CA LEU A 119 -8.05 -8.58 1.85
C LEU A 119 -7.36 -7.29 2.30
N THR A 120 -8.17 -6.32 2.73
CA THR A 120 -7.73 -5.13 3.46
C THR A 120 -8.29 -5.19 4.87
N LYS A 121 -7.45 -4.99 5.87
CA LYS A 121 -7.81 -4.86 7.28
C LYS A 121 -7.57 -3.45 7.77
N THR A 122 -8.47 -2.94 8.61
CA THR A 122 -8.25 -1.72 9.37
C THR A 122 -8.42 -1.99 10.85
N TYR A 123 -7.83 -1.13 11.66
CA TYR A 123 -7.79 -1.29 13.11
C TYR A 123 -8.14 0.01 13.81
N PHE A 124 -8.65 -0.06 15.01
CA PHE A 124 -8.76 1.08 15.92
C PHE A 124 -7.38 1.41 16.51
N GLU A 125 -7.24 2.59 17.11
CA GLU A 125 -5.97 3.05 17.66
C GLU A 125 -5.47 2.21 18.85
N ASP A 126 -6.37 1.49 19.53
CA ASP A 126 -6.05 0.51 20.58
C ASP A 126 -5.53 -0.84 20.04
N GLY A 127 -5.53 -1.03 18.70
CA GLY A 127 -5.10 -2.24 18.01
C GLY A 127 -6.20 -3.27 17.79
N THR A 128 -7.42 -3.04 18.26
CA THR A 128 -8.56 -3.93 17.96
C THR A 128 -8.97 -3.79 16.50
N ILE A 129 -9.46 -4.89 15.91
CA ILE A 129 -9.87 -4.90 14.51
C ILE A 129 -11.12 -4.02 14.31
N ARG A 130 -11.09 -3.19 13.27
CA ARG A 130 -12.21 -2.33 12.86
C ARG A 130 -12.95 -2.88 11.65
N SER A 131 -12.21 -3.35 10.63
CA SER A 131 -12.82 -3.93 9.44
C SER A 131 -11.95 -4.96 8.74
N GLU A 132 -12.60 -5.88 8.03
CA GLU A 132 -12.00 -6.84 7.09
C GLU A 132 -12.82 -6.79 5.81
N ILE A 133 -12.22 -6.37 4.70
CA ILE A 133 -12.92 -6.13 3.45
C ILE A 133 -12.13 -6.72 2.29
N TYR A 134 -12.78 -7.54 1.47
CA TYR A 134 -12.19 -8.10 0.26
C TYR A 134 -12.42 -7.19 -0.95
N TYR A 135 -11.34 -6.94 -1.69
CA TYR A 135 -11.34 -6.17 -2.92
C TYR A 135 -10.82 -7.00 -4.09
N LYS A 136 -11.30 -6.68 -5.28
CA LYS A 136 -10.80 -7.18 -6.54
C LYS A 136 -10.76 -6.05 -7.57
N ASN A 137 -9.57 -5.78 -8.11
CA ASN A 137 -9.37 -4.68 -9.06
C ASN A 137 -9.88 -3.30 -8.58
N GLY A 138 -9.89 -3.06 -7.26
CA GLY A 138 -10.31 -1.80 -6.63
C GLY A 138 -11.78 -1.74 -6.22
N GLU A 139 -12.58 -2.73 -6.56
CA GLU A 139 -14.00 -2.84 -6.19
C GLU A 139 -14.19 -3.83 -5.04
N LEU A 140 -15.24 -3.65 -4.23
CA LEU A 140 -15.62 -4.61 -3.21
C LEU A 140 -16.03 -5.92 -3.89
N ASP A 141 -15.37 -7.04 -3.54
CA ASP A 141 -15.68 -8.35 -4.13
C ASP A 141 -15.38 -9.44 -3.09
N GLY A 142 -16.42 -9.97 -2.50
CA GLY A 142 -16.36 -10.94 -1.42
C GLY A 142 -16.97 -10.44 -0.12
N LEU A 143 -16.52 -11.00 1.00
CA LEU A 143 -17.01 -10.71 2.32
C LEU A 143 -16.44 -9.38 2.85
N ALA A 144 -17.31 -8.53 3.40
CA ALA A 144 -16.94 -7.36 4.18
C ALA A 144 -17.49 -7.52 5.61
N LYS A 145 -16.66 -7.22 6.60
CA LYS A 145 -17.04 -7.18 8.00
C LYS A 145 -16.55 -5.89 8.63
N GLU A 146 -17.40 -5.29 9.45
CA GLU A 146 -17.02 -4.22 10.35
C GLU A 146 -17.30 -4.65 11.80
N TYR A 147 -16.53 -4.10 12.71
CA TYR A 147 -16.55 -4.52 14.11
C TYR A 147 -16.80 -3.33 15.03
N TYR A 148 -17.49 -3.58 16.12
CA TYR A 148 -17.52 -2.68 17.27
C TYR A 148 -16.15 -2.65 17.97
N GLY A 149 -15.87 -1.60 18.73
CA GLY A 149 -14.64 -1.51 19.53
C GLY A 149 -14.48 -2.59 20.62
N ASN A 150 -15.51 -3.38 20.91
CA ASN A 150 -15.42 -4.56 21.79
C ASN A 150 -15.09 -5.86 21.02
N GLY A 151 -14.78 -5.79 19.71
CA GLY A 151 -14.43 -6.92 18.86
C GLY A 151 -15.59 -7.72 18.30
N GLN A 152 -16.84 -7.41 18.68
CA GLN A 152 -18.02 -8.06 18.10
C GLN A 152 -18.31 -7.51 16.70
N VAL A 153 -18.78 -8.36 15.80
CA VAL A 153 -19.19 -7.95 14.46
C VAL A 153 -20.34 -6.94 14.58
N TYR A 154 -20.23 -5.81 13.90
CA TYR A 154 -21.28 -4.79 13.75
C TYR A 154 -22.13 -5.09 12.52
N ILE A 155 -21.48 -5.30 11.37
CA ILE A 155 -22.13 -5.62 10.11
C ILE A 155 -21.30 -6.64 9.34
N GLN A 156 -21.98 -7.52 8.62
CA GLN A 156 -21.38 -8.48 7.70
C GLN A 156 -22.16 -8.46 6.39
N GLU A 157 -21.47 -8.26 5.29
CA GLU A 157 -22.06 -8.09 3.97
C GLU A 157 -21.29 -8.86 2.91
N ASN A 158 -21.99 -9.28 1.85
CA ASN A 158 -21.36 -9.90 0.70
C ASN A 158 -21.47 -8.98 -0.51
N TYR A 159 -20.35 -8.77 -1.18
CA TYR A 159 -20.24 -7.91 -2.35
C TYR A 159 -19.79 -8.70 -3.58
N LYS A 160 -20.23 -8.24 -4.74
CA LYS A 160 -19.76 -8.72 -6.03
C LYS A 160 -19.67 -7.55 -7.01
N ASN A 161 -18.48 -7.31 -7.57
CA ASN A 161 -18.21 -6.20 -8.51
C ASN A 161 -18.71 -4.84 -7.96
N GLY A 162 -18.47 -4.57 -6.67
CA GLY A 162 -18.82 -3.31 -5.99
C GLY A 162 -20.27 -3.22 -5.48
N GLU A 163 -21.14 -4.17 -5.79
CA GLU A 163 -22.54 -4.17 -5.40
C GLU A 163 -22.85 -5.24 -4.34
N LEU A 164 -23.80 -4.97 -3.44
CA LEU A 164 -24.30 -5.98 -2.50
C LEU A 164 -24.88 -7.18 -3.27
N ASP A 165 -24.37 -8.37 -3.01
CA ASP A 165 -24.82 -9.62 -3.63
C ASP A 165 -24.73 -10.76 -2.62
N GLY A 166 -25.80 -11.03 -1.92
CA GLY A 166 -25.88 -11.99 -0.83
C GLY A 166 -26.51 -11.40 0.42
N GLU A 167 -26.18 -12.00 1.56
CA GLU A 167 -26.71 -11.58 2.86
C GLU A 167 -26.01 -10.33 3.38
N SER A 168 -26.80 -9.41 3.95
CA SER A 168 -26.38 -8.33 4.83
C SER A 168 -26.93 -8.61 6.23
N LEU A 169 -26.03 -8.76 7.19
CA LEU A 169 -26.33 -9.09 8.58
C LEU A 169 -25.87 -7.96 9.48
N ASN A 170 -26.77 -7.46 10.30
CA ASN A 170 -26.47 -6.44 11.31
C ASN A 170 -26.58 -7.08 12.70
N PHE A 171 -25.68 -6.69 13.61
CA PHE A 171 -25.62 -7.23 14.95
C PHE A 171 -25.65 -6.12 16.02
N TYR A 172 -26.13 -6.47 17.20
CA TYR A 172 -25.97 -5.65 18.40
C TYR A 172 -24.56 -5.82 19.00
N LYS A 173 -24.17 -4.92 19.90
CA LYS A 173 -22.87 -4.99 20.61
C LYS A 173 -22.69 -6.24 21.48
N ASP A 174 -23.76 -6.94 21.83
CA ASP A 174 -23.75 -8.21 22.54
C ASP A 174 -23.61 -9.43 21.60
N GLY A 175 -23.47 -9.20 20.29
CA GLY A 175 -23.32 -10.21 19.25
C GLY A 175 -24.62 -10.82 18.75
N LYS A 176 -25.79 -10.43 19.31
CA LYS A 176 -27.08 -10.92 18.81
C LYS A 176 -27.44 -10.32 17.47
N LEU A 177 -28.03 -11.12 16.59
CA LEU A 177 -28.52 -10.66 15.30
C LEU A 177 -29.60 -9.60 15.50
N LYS A 178 -29.40 -8.44 14.84
CA LYS A 178 -30.34 -7.31 14.84
C LYS A 178 -31.24 -7.31 13.60
N GLY A 179 -30.67 -7.68 12.46
CA GLY A 179 -31.39 -7.69 11.19
C GLY A 179 -30.66 -8.52 10.14
N ARG A 180 -31.43 -9.01 9.17
CA ARG A 180 -30.95 -9.78 8.03
C ARG A 180 -31.69 -9.33 6.78
N GLU A 181 -30.95 -8.99 5.76
CA GLU A 181 -31.45 -8.62 4.45
C GLU A 181 -30.76 -9.45 3.38
N LEU A 182 -31.44 -9.67 2.26
CA LEU A 182 -30.87 -10.40 1.13
C LEU A 182 -30.86 -9.52 -0.11
N TYR A 183 -29.71 -9.37 -0.73
CA TYR A 183 -29.48 -8.54 -1.89
C TYR A 183 -29.07 -9.36 -3.12
N LYS A 184 -29.41 -8.84 -4.30
CA LYS A 184 -28.94 -9.34 -5.59
C LYS A 184 -28.65 -8.18 -6.52
N ASN A 185 -27.39 -8.05 -6.98
CA ASN A 185 -26.94 -6.96 -7.85
C ASN A 185 -27.37 -5.59 -7.30
N GLY A 186 -27.06 -5.33 -6.04
CA GLY A 186 -27.38 -4.09 -5.32
C GLY A 186 -28.85 -3.87 -4.94
N LYS A 187 -29.76 -4.77 -5.32
CA LYS A 187 -31.20 -4.64 -5.04
C LYS A 187 -31.62 -5.55 -3.90
N LEU A 188 -32.37 -4.99 -2.93
CA LEU A 188 -32.99 -5.76 -1.86
C LEU A 188 -34.06 -6.71 -2.43
N ILE A 189 -33.94 -8.00 -2.15
CA ILE A 189 -34.88 -9.04 -2.60
C ILE A 189 -35.63 -9.71 -1.45
N LYS A 190 -35.14 -9.61 -0.22
CA LYS A 190 -35.79 -10.11 0.98
C LYS A 190 -35.31 -9.38 2.22
N ASN A 191 -36.25 -9.12 3.13
CA ASN A 191 -36.04 -8.53 4.45
C ASN A 191 -36.27 -9.55 5.54
#